data_94b165d877191081cfc57114d3d7489e
#
_entry.id   94b165d877191081cfc57114d3d7489e
#
_cell.length_a   1.000
_cell.length_b   1.000
_cell.length_c   1.000
_cell.angle_alpha   90.00
_cell.angle_beta   90.00
_cell.angle_gamma   90.00
#
_symmetry.space_group_name_H-M   'P 1'
#
loop_
_entity.id
_entity.type
_entity.pdbx_description
1 polymer ?
#
loop_
_entity_poly.entity_id
_entity_poly.type
_entity_poly.pdbx_seq_one_letter_code
_entity_poly.pdbx_strand_id
1 'polypeptide(L)'
;MKAAVYHGIGDVRVEERNTPRIGARELLVRVRACAICGGDLRTLRYGHPKIHPPVILGHEFAGIVVEAGTDVSQDFMGVHVVAAPAVGCGECAYCRAGHTHLCRHRETIGFSMDGAFAEYVRIPARAVRLGNVQRIPDDVDDLAAALTE
;
A
#
# COMPACT_ATOMS: atom_id res chain seq x y z
N MET A 1 2.75 5.93 -15.55
CA MET A 1 3.66 5.16 -14.68
C MET A 1 3.69 3.70 -15.11
N LYS A 2 4.84 3.05 -14.94
CA LYS A 2 4.93 1.59 -15.11
C LYS A 2 4.40 0.88 -13.87
N ALA A 3 3.67 -0.22 -14.09
CA ALA A 3 3.13 -1.06 -13.03
C ALA A 3 3.08 -2.53 -13.46
N ALA A 4 3.32 -3.46 -12.52
CA ALA A 4 3.10 -4.88 -12.73
C ALA A 4 1.66 -5.22 -12.31
N VAL A 5 0.81 -5.42 -13.29
CA VAL A 5 -0.64 -5.63 -13.13
C VAL A 5 -0.97 -7.11 -13.16
N TYR A 6 -1.62 -7.58 -12.12
CA TYR A 6 -2.14 -8.95 -12.04
C TYR A 6 -3.49 -9.03 -12.75
N HIS A 7 -3.58 -9.86 -13.78
CA HIS A 7 -4.80 -10.11 -14.56
C HIS A 7 -5.50 -11.43 -14.21
N GLY A 8 -4.81 -12.31 -13.47
CA GLY A 8 -5.33 -13.62 -13.08
C GLY A 8 -4.22 -14.61 -12.79
N ILE A 9 -4.59 -15.87 -12.54
CA ILE A 9 -3.64 -16.94 -12.23
C ILE A 9 -2.61 -17.07 -13.34
N GLY A 10 -1.33 -16.96 -13.00
CA GLY A 10 -0.21 -17.05 -13.95
C GLY A 10 -0.02 -15.83 -14.85
N ASP A 11 -0.82 -14.77 -14.70
CA ASP A 11 -0.81 -13.62 -15.60
C ASP A 11 -0.53 -12.31 -14.85
N VAL A 12 0.74 -11.88 -14.91
CA VAL A 12 1.17 -10.54 -14.47
C VAL A 12 1.87 -9.86 -15.64
N ARG A 13 1.47 -8.63 -15.94
CA ARG A 13 1.99 -7.86 -17.06
C ARG A 13 2.53 -6.52 -16.61
N VAL A 14 3.65 -6.09 -17.17
CA VAL A 14 4.14 -4.72 -17.00
C VAL A 14 3.43 -3.83 -18.00
N GLU A 15 2.68 -2.86 -17.48
CA GLU A 15 1.81 -1.97 -18.27
C GLU A 15 2.05 -0.52 -17.92
N GLU A 16 1.73 0.38 -18.85
CA GLU A 16 1.58 1.79 -18.57
C GLU A 16 0.21 2.05 -17.95
N ARG A 17 0.20 2.63 -16.76
CA ARG A 17 -1.01 3.02 -16.00
C ARG A 17 -0.95 4.51 -15.69
N ASN A 18 -2.10 5.12 -15.48
CA ASN A 18 -2.14 6.48 -14.97
C ASN A 18 -1.59 6.53 -13.55
N THR A 19 -0.80 7.55 -13.23
CA THR A 19 -0.43 7.83 -11.84
C THR A 19 -1.70 8.08 -11.02
N PRO A 20 -1.87 7.45 -9.85
CA PRO A 20 -3.05 7.66 -9.03
C PRO A 20 -3.23 9.14 -8.65
N ARG A 21 -4.46 9.63 -8.77
CA ARG A 21 -4.83 10.92 -8.18
C ARG A 21 -5.21 10.71 -6.73
N ILE A 22 -4.82 11.64 -5.88
CA ILE A 22 -5.14 11.59 -4.45
C ILE A 22 -6.27 12.56 -4.09
N GLY A 23 -7.02 12.20 -3.05
CA GLY A 23 -8.00 13.07 -2.42
C GLY A 23 -7.39 13.89 -1.28
N ALA A 24 -8.19 14.78 -0.70
CA ALA A 24 -7.76 15.75 0.31
C ALA A 24 -7.09 15.12 1.56
N ARG A 25 -7.36 13.86 1.88
CA ARG A 25 -6.86 13.15 3.07
C ARG A 25 -5.98 11.94 2.76
N GLU A 26 -5.39 11.90 1.58
CA GLU A 26 -4.60 10.80 1.06
C GLU A 26 -3.15 11.22 0.82
N LEU A 27 -2.26 10.25 0.61
CA LEU A 27 -0.88 10.48 0.22
C LEU A 27 -0.58 9.76 -1.10
N LEU A 28 0.31 10.34 -1.90
CA LEU A 28 0.96 9.67 -3.02
C LEU A 28 2.41 9.39 -2.63
N VAL A 29 2.78 8.12 -2.69
CA VAL A 29 4.14 7.67 -2.40
C VAL A 29 4.80 7.22 -3.69
N ARG A 30 5.96 7.78 -4.01
CA ARG A 30 6.87 7.25 -5.03
C ARG A 30 7.61 6.06 -4.44
N VAL A 31 7.36 4.88 -4.97
CA VAL A 31 7.93 3.63 -4.49
C VAL A 31 9.45 3.61 -4.79
N ARG A 32 10.23 3.26 -3.79
CA ARG A 32 11.69 3.10 -3.87
C ARG A 32 12.10 1.63 -3.82
N ALA A 33 11.39 0.85 -3.02
CA ALA A 33 11.53 -0.59 -2.92
C ALA A 33 10.18 -1.24 -2.65
N CYS A 34 9.97 -2.43 -3.20
CA CYS A 34 8.82 -3.26 -2.88
C CYS A 34 9.27 -4.72 -2.89
N ALA A 35 9.08 -5.42 -1.78
CA ALA A 35 9.42 -6.83 -1.65
C ALA A 35 8.34 -7.74 -2.23
N ILE A 36 8.72 -8.94 -2.62
CA ILE A 36 7.80 -9.99 -3.08
C ILE A 36 7.51 -10.92 -1.91
N CYS A 37 6.28 -10.87 -1.42
CA CYS A 37 5.78 -11.71 -0.36
C CYS A 37 5.40 -13.12 -0.84
N GLY A 38 5.42 -14.08 0.05
CA GLY A 38 4.82 -15.41 -0.21
C GLY A 38 3.34 -15.34 -0.60
N GLY A 39 2.62 -14.31 -0.15
CA GLY A 39 1.24 -14.00 -0.53
C GLY A 39 1.07 -13.65 -2.01
N ASP A 40 2.01 -12.91 -2.58
CA ASP A 40 2.02 -12.57 -4.02
C ASP A 40 2.23 -13.81 -4.87
N LEU A 41 3.20 -14.66 -4.49
CA LEU A 41 3.47 -15.93 -5.19
C LEU A 41 2.29 -16.89 -5.12
N ARG A 42 1.64 -16.97 -3.96
CA ARG A 42 0.43 -17.77 -3.79
C ARG A 42 -0.72 -17.25 -4.66
N THR A 43 -0.91 -15.92 -4.68
CA THR A 43 -1.93 -15.27 -5.51
C THR A 43 -1.68 -15.54 -6.99
N LEU A 44 -0.42 -15.42 -7.43
CA LEU A 44 -0.05 -15.70 -8.82
C LEU A 44 -0.35 -17.16 -9.21
N ARG A 45 -0.10 -18.12 -8.30
CA ARG A 45 -0.25 -19.56 -8.59
C ARG A 45 -1.67 -20.07 -8.47
N TYR A 46 -2.43 -19.56 -7.49
CA TYR A 46 -3.71 -20.16 -7.09
C TYR A 46 -4.87 -19.17 -7.05
N GLY A 47 -4.60 -17.89 -7.29
CA GLY A 47 -5.56 -16.83 -7.06
C GLY A 47 -5.78 -16.51 -5.57
N HIS A 48 -6.59 -15.50 -5.29
CA HIS A 48 -6.96 -15.12 -3.94
C HIS A 48 -8.41 -14.58 -3.92
N PRO A 49 -9.29 -15.04 -3.00
CA PRO A 49 -10.72 -14.73 -3.02
C PRO A 49 -11.05 -13.24 -2.81
N LYS A 50 -10.12 -12.44 -2.26
CA LYS A 50 -10.27 -11.00 -2.03
C LYS A 50 -9.58 -10.14 -3.07
N ILE A 51 -8.95 -10.74 -4.06
CA ILE A 51 -8.27 -10.04 -5.15
C ILE A 51 -9.11 -10.14 -6.40
N HIS A 52 -9.50 -9.00 -6.94
CA HIS A 52 -10.32 -8.90 -8.15
C HIS A 52 -9.50 -8.26 -9.26
N PRO A 53 -8.97 -9.06 -10.20
CA PRO A 53 -8.21 -8.54 -11.33
C PRO A 53 -9.06 -7.62 -12.25
N PRO A 54 -8.43 -6.64 -12.93
CA PRO A 54 -7.01 -6.31 -12.87
C PRO A 54 -6.65 -5.47 -11.65
N VAL A 55 -5.52 -5.77 -10.99
CA VAL A 55 -5.04 -5.03 -9.80
C VAL A 55 -3.51 -5.03 -9.76
N ILE A 56 -2.91 -3.97 -9.26
CA ILE A 56 -1.47 -3.91 -8.97
C ILE A 56 -1.25 -4.57 -7.62
N LEU A 57 -0.44 -5.65 -7.57
CA LEU A 57 -0.05 -6.30 -6.33
C LEU A 57 1.08 -5.52 -5.61
N GLY A 58 1.68 -6.11 -4.56
CA GLY A 58 2.77 -5.52 -3.77
C GLY A 58 2.25 -4.75 -2.57
N HIS A 59 2.66 -5.17 -1.39
CA HIS A 59 2.17 -4.64 -0.12
C HIS A 59 3.26 -4.44 0.93
N GLU A 60 4.47 -4.93 0.68
CA GLU A 60 5.68 -4.73 1.48
C GLU A 60 6.55 -3.69 0.77
N PHE A 61 6.41 -2.40 1.10
CA PHE A 61 7.07 -1.34 0.34
C PHE A 61 7.58 -0.20 1.21
N ALA A 62 8.61 0.46 0.70
CA ALA A 62 9.12 1.73 1.19
C ALA A 62 9.17 2.75 0.05
N GLY A 63 9.02 4.01 0.37
CA GLY A 63 9.06 5.08 -0.63
C GLY A 63 9.03 6.47 -0.04
N ILE A 64 8.98 7.46 -0.92
CA ILE A 64 9.00 8.89 -0.56
C ILE A 64 7.62 9.48 -0.84
N VAL A 65 7.05 10.19 0.12
CA VAL A 65 5.80 10.96 -0.10
C VAL A 65 6.09 12.11 -1.06
N VAL A 66 5.42 12.10 -2.20
CA VAL A 66 5.59 13.11 -3.27
C VAL A 66 4.38 14.04 -3.42
N GLU A 67 3.23 13.65 -2.84
CA GLU A 67 2.04 14.48 -2.77
C GLU A 67 1.26 14.16 -1.49
N ALA A 68 0.80 15.20 -0.80
CA ALA A 68 -0.05 15.10 0.38
C ALA A 68 -1.33 15.90 0.15
N GLY A 69 -2.48 15.27 0.41
CA GLY A 69 -3.77 15.92 0.30
C GLY A 69 -3.88 17.13 1.24
N THR A 70 -4.78 18.06 0.94
CA THR A 70 -4.92 19.34 1.65
C THR A 70 -5.21 19.22 3.13
N ASP A 71 -5.84 18.11 3.55
CA ASP A 71 -6.23 17.82 4.94
C ASP A 71 -5.21 16.91 5.65
N VAL A 72 -4.06 16.64 5.03
CA VAL A 72 -2.94 15.88 5.62
C VAL A 72 -1.83 16.85 6.00
N SER A 73 -1.11 16.56 7.11
CA SER A 73 0.06 17.37 7.46
C SER A 73 1.07 17.40 6.32
N GLN A 74 1.49 18.59 5.93
CA GLN A 74 2.52 18.80 4.92
C GLN A 74 3.91 18.34 5.38
N ASP A 75 4.07 18.04 6.67
CA ASP A 75 5.30 17.43 7.23
C ASP A 75 5.60 16.03 6.67
N PHE A 76 4.63 15.43 5.96
CA PHE A 76 4.88 14.19 5.21
C PHE A 76 5.63 14.41 3.90
N MET A 77 5.61 15.62 3.34
CA MET A 77 6.24 15.88 2.04
C MET A 77 7.75 15.61 2.06
N GLY A 78 8.21 14.79 1.11
CA GLY A 78 9.62 14.40 0.99
C GLY A 78 10.09 13.36 2.02
N VAL A 79 9.22 12.90 2.91
CA VAL A 79 9.57 11.93 3.95
C VAL A 79 9.59 10.51 3.39
N HIS A 80 10.58 9.73 3.81
CA HIS A 80 10.63 8.29 3.57
C HIS A 80 9.65 7.58 4.50
N VAL A 81 8.80 6.72 3.94
CA VAL A 81 7.74 6.03 4.67
C VAL A 81 7.61 4.56 4.27
N VAL A 82 7.16 3.77 5.22
CA VAL A 82 6.52 2.46 5.02
C VAL A 82 5.04 2.57 5.37
N ALA A 83 4.24 1.63 4.92
CA ALA A 83 2.83 1.58 5.32
C ALA A 83 2.41 0.15 5.64
N ALA A 84 1.86 -0.07 6.83
CA ALA A 84 1.20 -1.33 7.17
C ALA A 84 0.02 -1.55 6.20
N PRO A 85 0.03 -2.63 5.39
CA PRO A 85 -0.89 -2.78 4.27
C PRO A 85 -2.33 -3.07 4.71
N ALA A 86 -2.50 -3.63 5.90
CA ALA A 86 -3.80 -4.04 6.45
C ALA A 86 -4.53 -2.85 7.10
N VAL A 87 -5.48 -2.26 6.40
CA VAL A 87 -6.20 -1.05 6.80
C VAL A 87 -7.55 -1.40 7.41
N GLY A 88 -7.71 -1.25 8.72
CA GLY A 88 -8.98 -1.47 9.43
C GLY A 88 -10.06 -0.43 9.08
N CYS A 89 -11.32 -0.66 9.49
CA CYS A 89 -12.38 0.34 9.28
C CYS A 89 -12.28 1.54 10.25
N GLY A 90 -11.61 1.36 11.41
CA GLY A 90 -11.48 2.37 12.46
C GLY A 90 -12.68 2.49 13.42
N GLU A 91 -13.79 1.78 13.16
CA GLU A 91 -15.07 2.00 13.87
C GLU A 91 -15.59 0.76 14.61
N CYS A 92 -15.26 -0.45 14.14
CA CYS A 92 -15.71 -1.67 14.80
C CYS A 92 -15.02 -1.91 16.15
N ALA A 93 -15.56 -2.81 16.96
CA ALA A 93 -15.03 -3.12 18.28
C ALA A 93 -13.55 -3.51 18.25
N TYR A 94 -13.15 -4.29 17.25
CA TYR A 94 -11.73 -4.68 17.09
C TYR A 94 -10.85 -3.46 16.79
N CYS A 95 -11.24 -2.59 15.86
CA CYS A 95 -10.45 -1.40 15.53
C CYS A 95 -10.35 -0.46 16.74
N ARG A 96 -11.44 -0.25 17.48
CA ARG A 96 -11.44 0.60 18.68
C ARG A 96 -10.58 0.03 19.81
N ALA A 97 -10.41 -1.30 19.85
CA ALA A 97 -9.53 -1.99 20.79
C ALA A 97 -8.08 -2.12 20.30
N GLY A 98 -7.70 -1.50 19.14
CA GLY A 98 -6.36 -1.59 18.57
C GLY A 98 -6.08 -2.85 17.74
N HIS A 99 -7.04 -3.76 17.62
CA HIS A 99 -6.91 -5.03 16.88
C HIS A 99 -7.37 -4.89 15.43
N THR A 100 -6.80 -3.95 14.69
CA THR A 100 -7.20 -3.64 13.30
C THR A 100 -7.06 -4.82 12.35
N HIS A 101 -6.11 -5.74 12.61
CA HIS A 101 -5.91 -6.98 11.85
C HIS A 101 -7.10 -7.95 11.94
N LEU A 102 -7.95 -7.85 12.97
CA LEU A 102 -9.18 -8.64 13.15
C LEU A 102 -10.42 -7.95 12.56
N CYS A 103 -10.26 -6.78 11.93
CA CYS A 103 -11.38 -6.04 11.35
C CYS A 103 -12.03 -6.82 10.21
N ARG A 104 -13.36 -7.03 10.27
CA ARG A 104 -14.13 -7.71 9.22
C ARG A 104 -14.20 -6.91 7.91
N HIS A 105 -14.11 -5.57 8.02
CA HIS A 105 -14.13 -4.63 6.89
C HIS A 105 -12.71 -4.13 6.56
N ARG A 106 -11.71 -4.99 6.80
CA ARG A 106 -10.33 -4.67 6.49
C ARG A 106 -10.12 -4.66 4.98
N GLU A 107 -9.53 -3.59 4.50
CA GLU A 107 -8.96 -3.47 3.17
C GLU A 107 -7.45 -3.71 3.23
N THR A 108 -6.84 -4.06 2.11
CA THR A 108 -5.40 -4.34 2.08
C THR A 108 -4.83 -3.76 0.79
N ILE A 109 -3.81 -2.90 0.93
CA ILE A 109 -3.02 -2.37 -0.19
C ILE A 109 -2.41 -3.55 -0.93
N GLY A 110 -2.48 -3.55 -2.26
CA GLY A 110 -2.00 -4.66 -3.09
C GLY A 110 -2.94 -5.87 -3.17
N PHE A 111 -4.16 -5.81 -2.55
CA PHE A 111 -5.16 -6.88 -2.61
C PHE A 111 -6.53 -6.35 -3.02
N SER A 112 -7.17 -5.56 -2.16
CA SER A 112 -8.49 -4.97 -2.42
C SER A 112 -8.43 -3.59 -3.08
N MET A 113 -7.23 -3.08 -3.24
CA MET A 113 -6.87 -1.86 -3.95
C MET A 113 -5.48 -2.01 -4.55
N ASP A 114 -5.12 -1.14 -5.49
CA ASP A 114 -3.80 -1.14 -6.12
C ASP A 114 -2.68 -0.99 -5.10
N GLY A 115 -1.61 -1.76 -5.29
CA GLY A 115 -0.42 -1.84 -4.46
C GLY A 115 0.81 -1.20 -5.08
N ALA A 116 1.97 -1.63 -4.59
CA ALA A 116 3.25 -0.97 -4.80
C ALA A 116 4.17 -1.64 -5.82
N PHE A 117 3.74 -2.67 -6.56
CA PHE A 117 4.48 -3.11 -7.75
C PHE A 117 4.29 -2.12 -8.90
N ALA A 118 4.52 -0.82 -8.61
CA ALA A 118 4.39 0.32 -9.50
C ALA A 118 5.36 1.43 -9.08
N GLU A 119 5.53 2.43 -9.94
CA GLU A 119 6.35 3.60 -9.60
C GLU A 119 5.73 4.47 -8.49
N TYR A 120 4.39 4.44 -8.38
CA TYR A 120 3.66 5.20 -7.36
C TYR A 120 2.52 4.36 -6.77
N VAL A 121 2.27 4.55 -5.48
CA VAL A 121 1.14 3.96 -4.75
C VAL A 121 0.38 5.03 -3.99
N ARG A 122 -0.96 4.95 -4.04
CA ARG A 122 -1.85 5.82 -3.27
C ARG A 122 -2.09 5.21 -1.90
N ILE A 123 -1.87 5.98 -0.87
CA ILE A 123 -2.22 5.62 0.50
C ILE A 123 -3.61 6.20 0.83
N PRO A 124 -4.61 5.36 1.10
CA PRO A 124 -5.96 5.84 1.32
C PRO A 124 -6.10 6.62 2.62
N ALA A 125 -7.04 7.56 2.66
CA ALA A 125 -7.32 8.44 3.80
C ALA A 125 -7.47 7.68 5.13
N ARG A 126 -8.05 6.49 5.08
CA ARG A 126 -8.22 5.63 6.25
C ARG A 126 -6.89 5.14 6.80
N ALA A 127 -5.94 4.77 5.95
CA ALA A 127 -4.60 4.35 6.36
C ALA A 127 -3.83 5.50 7.00
N VAL A 128 -3.92 6.70 6.43
CA VAL A 128 -3.31 7.92 7.02
C VAL A 128 -3.91 8.20 8.40
N ARG A 129 -5.24 8.22 8.50
CA ARG A 129 -5.96 8.51 9.77
C ARG A 129 -5.69 7.49 10.86
N LEU A 130 -5.52 6.22 10.52
CA LEU A 130 -5.31 5.13 11.49
C LEU A 130 -3.84 4.90 11.86
N GLY A 131 -2.92 5.71 11.32
CA GLY A 131 -1.50 5.62 11.62
C GLY A 131 -0.81 4.43 10.96
N ASN A 132 -1.34 3.91 9.85
CA ASN A 132 -0.69 2.85 9.10
C ASN A 132 0.61 3.30 8.44
N VAL A 133 0.79 4.63 8.22
CA VAL A 133 1.99 5.21 7.61
C VAL A 133 2.99 5.54 8.69
N GLN A 134 4.19 5.01 8.56
CA GLN A 134 5.29 5.22 9.51
C GLN A 134 6.49 5.85 8.78
N ARG A 135 7.15 6.81 9.44
CA ARG A 135 8.40 7.39 8.96
C ARG A 135 9.53 6.38 9.12
N ILE A 136 10.37 6.26 8.11
CA ILE A 136 11.58 5.45 8.17
C ILE A 136 12.66 6.28 8.88
N PRO A 137 13.36 5.74 9.91
CA PRO A 137 14.50 6.39 10.51
C PRO A 137 15.61 6.67 9.48
N ASP A 138 16.37 7.74 9.68
CA ASP A 138 17.38 8.21 8.70
C ASP A 138 18.51 7.20 8.47
N ASP A 139 18.76 6.29 9.43
CA ASP A 139 19.79 5.25 9.40
C ASP A 139 19.28 3.92 8.76
N VAL A 140 18.03 3.87 8.34
CA VAL A 140 17.41 2.70 7.69
C VAL A 140 17.19 2.98 6.20
N ASP A 141 17.73 2.14 5.34
CA ASP A 141 17.50 2.27 3.90
C ASP A 141 16.14 1.73 3.46
N ASP A 142 15.69 2.17 2.27
CA ASP A 142 14.39 1.78 1.72
C ASP A 142 14.26 0.26 1.46
N LEU A 143 15.37 -0.44 1.16
CA LEU A 143 15.35 -1.89 0.92
C LEU A 143 15.11 -2.65 2.23
N ALA A 144 15.81 -2.28 3.30
CA ALA A 144 15.60 -2.86 4.62
C ALA A 144 14.20 -2.52 5.14
N ALA A 145 13.77 -1.26 4.97
CA ALA A 145 12.45 -0.80 5.40
C ALA A 145 11.30 -1.53 4.69
N ALA A 146 11.44 -1.85 3.40
CA ALA A 146 10.42 -2.59 2.65
C ALA A 146 10.17 -4.01 3.15
N LEU A 147 11.07 -4.56 3.98
CA LEU A 147 10.96 -5.91 4.56
C LEU A 147 10.32 -5.91 5.98
N THR A 148 9.86 -4.76 6.46
CA THR A 148 9.35 -4.60 7.85
C THR A 148 7.83 -4.74 7.95
N GLU A 149 7.24 -5.68 7.28
CA GLU A 149 5.79 -5.94 7.42
C GLU A 149 5.41 -6.46 8.83
#